data_74020beda5341c3a8875e90cadb09218
#
_entry.id   74020beda5341c3a8875e90cadb09218
#
_cell.length_a   1.000
_cell.length_b   1.000
_cell.length_c   1.000
_cell.angle_alpha   90.00
_cell.angle_beta   90.00
_cell.angle_gamma   90.00
#
_symmetry.space_group_name_H-M   'P 1'
#
loop_
_entity.id
_entity.type
_entity.pdbx_description
1 polymer ?
#
loop_
_entity_poly.entity_id
_entity_poly.type
_entity_poly.pdbx_seq_one_letter_code
_entity_poly.pdbx_strand_id
1 'polypeptide(L)'
;MSDPQIPPFRRAKRLAHQKVSEILAIGARATELQREGHPVIVLGAGEPDFPTPPHVIEAAHRAALAGQTTYTPLAGTPELKAAIVEKFRRENGLDYAPNEVIATAGAKQVIFNAFMASLDAGDEVIIPTPYWTTYSAMVDICGGIPVTVTCGEDSGFKITPAQLQAAITPQTRWLMLNSPSNPTGAAYSRDELLALIEVLDRHPQVWLLSDEIYEHISYDGVAPVSPAALSPAIRQRTLIVNGVSKAYAMTGWRLGYGAGPADLIAAMTVVQSQSTSNPCSISQAAAVAALTGPQDLLAERRDSFRARRDLVVAAVNAIPGLSCRSPEGAFYAFAGCVGILGAVTPTGQTLTTDREFCAWVLETAHVAMVPGAAFGLSPYFRISYATSKAELEDAMTRLARACAELDLPA
;
A
#
# COMPACT_ATOMS: atom_id res chain seq x y z
N MET A 1 50.61 24.13 4.66
CA MET A 1 49.84 23.32 3.67
C MET A 1 48.42 23.37 4.14
N SER A 2 47.55 24.06 3.41
CA SER A 2 46.09 24.06 3.72
C SER A 2 45.55 22.67 3.48
N ASP A 3 44.87 22.15 4.49
CA ASP A 3 44.17 20.85 4.40
C ASP A 3 43.24 20.86 3.17
N PRO A 4 43.27 19.83 2.30
CA PRO A 4 42.40 19.81 1.13
C PRO A 4 40.96 19.79 1.62
N GLN A 5 40.21 20.87 1.36
CA GLN A 5 38.79 20.93 1.65
C GLN A 5 38.07 19.83 0.82
N ILE A 6 37.66 18.76 1.47
CA ILE A 6 36.83 17.73 0.85
C ILE A 6 35.49 18.40 0.47
N PRO A 7 35.09 18.42 -0.81
CA PRO A 7 33.81 19.02 -1.18
C PRO A 7 32.67 18.25 -0.54
N PRO A 8 31.57 18.92 -0.13
CA PRO A 8 30.43 18.25 0.47
C PRO A 8 29.81 17.22 -0.50
N PHE A 9 29.25 16.14 0.05
CA PHE A 9 28.57 15.13 -0.74
C PHE A 9 27.44 15.76 -1.58
N ARG A 10 27.47 15.53 -2.89
CA ARG A 10 26.45 16.02 -3.82
C ARG A 10 25.38 14.96 -4.06
N ARG A 11 24.16 15.23 -3.61
CA ARG A 11 22.99 14.39 -3.86
C ARG A 11 22.65 14.36 -5.36
N ALA A 12 22.23 13.21 -5.88
CA ALA A 12 21.75 13.11 -7.25
C ALA A 12 20.48 13.98 -7.45
N LYS A 13 20.32 14.60 -8.62
CA LYS A 13 19.18 15.49 -8.91
C LYS A 13 17.82 14.83 -8.69
N ARG A 14 17.67 13.56 -9.09
CA ARG A 14 16.42 12.76 -8.89
C ARG A 14 16.05 12.53 -7.41
N LEU A 15 16.95 12.79 -6.47
CA LEU A 15 16.69 12.71 -5.03
C LEU A 15 16.52 14.08 -4.36
N ALA A 16 16.63 15.19 -5.10
CA ALA A 16 16.67 16.54 -4.53
C ALA A 16 15.40 16.86 -3.73
N HIS A 17 14.25 16.43 -4.21
CA HIS A 17 12.94 16.67 -3.58
C HIS A 17 12.43 15.48 -2.74
N GLN A 18 13.15 14.34 -2.76
CA GLN A 18 12.73 13.16 -2.01
C GLN A 18 13.09 13.31 -0.53
N LYS A 19 12.12 13.04 0.33
CA LYS A 19 12.26 12.99 1.80
C LYS A 19 11.93 11.59 2.31
N VAL A 20 12.38 11.31 3.52
CA VAL A 20 11.90 10.13 4.25
C VAL A 20 10.38 10.27 4.45
N SER A 21 9.66 9.15 4.29
CA SER A 21 8.20 9.13 4.42
C SER A 21 7.73 9.74 5.75
N GLU A 22 6.71 10.58 5.70
CA GLU A 22 6.09 11.21 6.88
C GLU A 22 5.57 10.15 7.88
N ILE A 23 5.14 8.99 7.37
CA ILE A 23 4.74 7.84 8.21
C ILE A 23 5.90 7.38 9.12
N LEU A 24 7.13 7.33 8.59
CA LEU A 24 8.30 6.96 9.37
C LEU A 24 8.68 8.04 10.40
N ALA A 25 8.49 9.31 10.07
CA ALA A 25 8.73 10.41 11.02
C ALA A 25 7.75 10.36 12.20
N ILE A 26 6.46 10.09 11.93
CA ILE A 26 5.44 9.92 12.97
C ILE A 26 5.78 8.68 13.85
N GLY A 27 6.18 7.58 13.24
CA GLY A 27 6.62 6.38 13.97
C GLY A 27 7.84 6.63 14.85
N ALA A 28 8.81 7.43 14.38
CA ALA A 28 9.99 7.82 15.15
C ALA A 28 9.59 8.67 16.37
N ARG A 29 8.70 9.66 16.20
CA ARG A 29 8.19 10.49 17.31
C ARG A 29 7.40 9.66 18.33
N ALA A 30 6.55 8.75 17.87
CA ALA A 30 5.83 7.83 18.73
C ALA A 30 6.81 6.97 19.57
N THR A 31 7.88 6.45 18.95
CA THR A 31 8.92 5.68 19.64
C THR A 31 9.68 6.52 20.69
N GLU A 32 9.93 7.80 20.39
CA GLU A 32 10.55 8.73 21.34
C GLU A 32 9.66 8.93 22.57
N LEU A 33 8.38 9.25 22.38
CA LEU A 33 7.41 9.39 23.46
C LEU A 33 7.29 8.10 24.30
N GLN A 34 7.33 6.92 23.67
CA GLN A 34 7.33 5.64 24.39
C GLN A 34 8.58 5.49 25.27
N ARG A 35 9.76 5.93 24.81
CA ARG A 35 11.00 5.94 25.59
C ARG A 35 10.95 6.92 26.77
N GLU A 36 10.20 8.02 26.61
CA GLU A 36 9.90 8.98 27.68
C GLU A 36 8.89 8.45 28.71
N GLY A 37 8.34 7.25 28.49
CA GLY A 37 7.39 6.59 29.39
C GLY A 37 5.92 6.81 29.07
N HIS A 38 5.59 7.45 27.96
CA HIS A 38 4.21 7.65 27.54
C HIS A 38 3.62 6.38 26.89
N PRO A 39 2.36 6.00 27.21
CA PRO A 39 1.70 4.82 26.68
C PRO A 39 1.14 5.07 25.27
N VAL A 40 2.01 5.30 24.27
CA VAL A 40 1.58 5.63 22.90
C VAL A 40 1.09 4.39 22.16
N ILE A 41 -0.13 4.49 21.61
CA ILE A 41 -0.72 3.49 20.71
C ILE A 41 -0.45 3.92 19.25
N VAL A 42 0.19 3.05 18.47
CA VAL A 42 0.62 3.36 17.10
C VAL A 42 -0.38 2.79 16.09
N LEU A 43 -1.26 3.64 15.56
CA LEU A 43 -2.22 3.30 14.51
C LEU A 43 -1.75 3.72 13.10
N GLY A 44 -0.45 4.02 12.98
CA GLY A 44 0.19 4.36 11.70
C GLY A 44 0.84 3.17 10.98
N ALA A 45 0.92 1.99 11.61
CA ALA A 45 1.60 0.83 11.05
C ALA A 45 0.88 0.25 9.83
N GLY A 46 1.63 -0.20 8.85
CA GLY A 46 1.11 -0.81 7.63
C GLY A 46 1.34 -2.32 7.58
N GLU A 47 1.24 -3.03 8.71
CA GLU A 47 1.48 -4.47 8.79
C GLU A 47 0.45 -5.18 9.68
N PRO A 48 0.08 -6.43 9.32
CA PRO A 48 -0.81 -7.23 10.16
C PRO A 48 -0.16 -7.57 11.50
N ASP A 49 -0.96 -7.62 12.56
CA ASP A 49 -0.56 -8.02 13.92
C ASP A 49 -0.60 -9.54 14.15
N PHE A 50 -0.98 -10.32 13.16
CA PHE A 50 -0.95 -11.77 13.21
C PHE A 50 0.47 -12.31 13.04
N PRO A 51 0.82 -13.44 13.65
CA PRO A 51 2.07 -14.13 13.34
C PRO A 51 2.02 -14.76 11.95
N THR A 52 3.21 -14.95 11.35
CA THR A 52 3.35 -15.82 10.18
C THR A 52 2.85 -17.23 10.52
N PRO A 53 2.08 -17.91 9.63
CA PRO A 53 1.52 -19.22 9.91
C PRO A 53 2.60 -20.27 10.26
N PRO A 54 2.37 -21.16 11.25
CA PRO A 54 3.38 -22.12 11.70
C PRO A 54 3.95 -23.00 10.60
N HIS A 55 3.10 -23.50 9.67
CA HIS A 55 3.55 -24.34 8.54
C HIS A 55 4.49 -23.60 7.58
N VAL A 56 4.35 -22.26 7.47
CA VAL A 56 5.21 -21.40 6.67
C VAL A 56 6.58 -21.23 7.33
N ILE A 57 6.60 -21.01 8.66
CA ILE A 57 7.83 -20.93 9.46
C ILE A 57 8.59 -22.24 9.37
N GLU A 58 7.88 -23.36 9.52
CA GLU A 58 8.47 -24.70 9.44
C GLU A 58 9.05 -25.00 8.06
N ALA A 59 8.40 -24.57 6.99
CA ALA A 59 8.94 -24.72 5.62
C ALA A 59 10.25 -23.94 5.44
N ALA A 60 10.33 -22.72 5.95
CA ALA A 60 11.54 -21.92 5.97
C ALA A 60 12.68 -22.60 6.73
N HIS A 61 12.37 -23.13 7.92
CA HIS A 61 13.35 -23.83 8.76
C HIS A 61 13.88 -25.07 8.04
N ARG A 62 13.00 -25.90 7.45
CA ARG A 62 13.41 -27.06 6.66
C ARG A 62 14.29 -26.69 5.47
N ALA A 63 13.94 -25.62 4.75
CA ALA A 63 14.73 -25.13 3.64
C ALA A 63 16.16 -24.72 4.07
N ALA A 64 16.27 -24.04 5.21
CA ALA A 64 17.56 -23.65 5.77
C ALA A 64 18.40 -24.87 6.16
N LEU A 65 17.81 -25.86 6.86
CA LEU A 65 18.49 -27.10 7.26
C LEU A 65 18.89 -27.95 6.05
N ALA A 66 18.11 -27.91 4.96
CA ALA A 66 18.42 -28.58 3.70
C ALA A 66 19.51 -27.87 2.86
N GLY A 67 20.06 -26.76 3.37
CA GLY A 67 21.11 -26.01 2.66
C GLY A 67 20.61 -25.18 1.48
N GLN A 68 19.31 -24.88 1.38
CA GLN A 68 18.76 -23.99 0.34
C GLN A 68 19.12 -22.52 0.66
N THR A 69 20.42 -22.23 0.77
CA THR A 69 20.95 -20.94 1.23
C THR A 69 21.84 -20.25 0.20
N THR A 70 21.84 -20.75 -1.05
CA THR A 70 22.62 -20.21 -2.16
C THR A 70 21.74 -19.38 -3.11
N TYR A 71 22.36 -18.75 -4.10
CA TYR A 71 21.64 -18.01 -5.15
C TYR A 71 20.63 -18.91 -5.89
N THR A 72 19.47 -18.35 -6.16
CA THR A 72 18.41 -18.96 -6.97
C THR A 72 18.31 -18.28 -8.33
N PRO A 73 17.49 -18.78 -9.26
CA PRO A 73 17.14 -18.01 -10.46
C PRO A 73 16.61 -16.62 -10.09
N LEU A 74 16.99 -15.60 -10.87
CA LEU A 74 16.71 -14.18 -10.59
C LEU A 74 15.23 -13.90 -10.34
N ALA A 75 14.36 -14.40 -11.20
CA ALA A 75 12.91 -14.18 -11.14
C ALA A 75 12.17 -15.14 -10.19
N GLY A 76 12.90 -15.91 -9.36
CA GLY A 76 12.34 -16.88 -8.41
C GLY A 76 12.58 -18.34 -8.83
N THR A 77 12.51 -19.24 -7.83
CA THR A 77 12.65 -20.68 -8.07
C THR A 77 11.50 -21.22 -8.93
N PRO A 78 11.69 -22.34 -9.65
CA PRO A 78 10.62 -22.98 -10.41
C PRO A 78 9.40 -23.32 -9.56
N GLU A 79 9.61 -23.80 -8.33
CA GLU A 79 8.57 -24.16 -7.38
C GLU A 79 7.73 -22.93 -6.96
N LEU A 80 8.41 -21.81 -6.69
CA LEU A 80 7.71 -20.56 -6.34
C LEU A 80 6.91 -20.02 -7.51
N LYS A 81 7.48 -20.02 -8.71
CA LYS A 81 6.77 -19.58 -9.93
C LYS A 81 5.54 -20.45 -10.20
N ALA A 82 5.66 -21.77 -10.05
CA ALA A 82 4.53 -22.69 -10.17
C ALA A 82 3.44 -22.40 -9.12
N ALA A 83 3.81 -22.14 -7.87
CA ALA A 83 2.88 -21.79 -6.82
C ALA A 83 2.14 -20.47 -7.10
N ILE A 84 2.86 -19.46 -7.64
CA ILE A 84 2.26 -18.16 -8.01
C ILE A 84 1.31 -18.32 -9.21
N VAL A 85 1.69 -19.06 -10.24
CA VAL A 85 0.83 -19.36 -11.41
C VAL A 85 -0.45 -20.07 -10.96
N GLU A 86 -0.32 -21.09 -10.11
CA GLU A 86 -1.47 -21.84 -9.58
C GLU A 86 -2.38 -20.94 -8.71
N LYS A 87 -1.82 -20.02 -7.91
CA LYS A 87 -2.58 -19.04 -7.16
C LYS A 87 -3.42 -18.16 -8.09
N PHE A 88 -2.82 -17.60 -9.14
CA PHE A 88 -3.56 -16.76 -10.10
C PHE A 88 -4.66 -17.53 -10.83
N ARG A 89 -4.39 -18.79 -11.21
CA ARG A 89 -5.39 -19.65 -11.83
C ARG A 89 -6.55 -19.92 -10.88
N ARG A 90 -6.27 -20.33 -9.65
CA ARG A 90 -7.27 -20.74 -8.64
C ARG A 90 -8.12 -19.58 -8.16
N GLU A 91 -7.51 -18.40 -7.92
CA GLU A 91 -8.15 -17.30 -7.20
C GLU A 91 -8.60 -16.17 -8.12
N ASN A 92 -7.88 -15.92 -9.20
CA ASN A 92 -8.15 -14.79 -10.10
C ASN A 92 -8.68 -15.24 -11.48
N GLY A 93 -8.69 -16.55 -11.78
CA GLY A 93 -9.08 -17.06 -13.10
C GLY A 93 -8.12 -16.65 -14.22
N LEU A 94 -6.83 -16.46 -13.88
CA LEU A 94 -5.79 -15.99 -14.80
C LEU A 94 -4.74 -17.07 -15.01
N ASP A 95 -4.56 -17.49 -16.27
CA ASP A 95 -3.51 -18.43 -16.65
C ASP A 95 -2.27 -17.66 -17.14
N TYR A 96 -1.20 -17.70 -16.36
CA TYR A 96 0.11 -17.16 -16.69
C TYR A 96 1.12 -18.28 -16.97
N ALA A 97 2.02 -18.05 -17.91
CA ALA A 97 3.19 -18.91 -18.09
C ALA A 97 4.28 -18.54 -17.06
N PRO A 98 5.21 -19.46 -16.73
CA PRO A 98 6.29 -19.15 -15.78
C PRO A 98 7.19 -17.97 -16.17
N ASN A 99 7.34 -17.64 -17.45
CA ASN A 99 8.08 -16.47 -17.93
C ASN A 99 7.27 -15.16 -17.84
N GLU A 100 5.99 -15.21 -17.49
CA GLU A 100 5.13 -14.08 -17.22
C GLU A 100 5.05 -13.73 -15.72
N VAL A 101 5.89 -14.36 -14.88
CA VAL A 101 5.91 -14.16 -13.43
C VAL A 101 7.31 -13.83 -12.94
N ILE A 102 7.42 -12.89 -12.01
CA ILE A 102 8.65 -12.51 -11.31
C ILE A 102 8.42 -12.46 -9.80
N ALA A 103 9.30 -13.09 -9.02
CA ALA A 103 9.39 -12.93 -7.57
C ALA A 103 10.47 -11.91 -7.22
N THR A 104 10.21 -11.08 -6.20
CA THR A 104 11.04 -9.93 -5.82
C THR A 104 11.17 -9.80 -4.30
N ALA A 105 12.05 -8.90 -3.84
CA ALA A 105 12.23 -8.57 -2.43
C ALA A 105 11.06 -7.73 -1.86
N GLY A 106 9.83 -8.27 -1.95
CA GLY A 106 8.56 -7.64 -1.58
C GLY A 106 7.89 -6.92 -2.76
N ALA A 107 6.57 -6.73 -2.70
CA ALA A 107 5.76 -6.10 -3.75
C ALA A 107 6.27 -4.71 -4.18
N LYS A 108 6.85 -3.94 -3.24
CA LYS A 108 7.49 -2.65 -3.54
C LYS A 108 8.56 -2.76 -4.64
N GLN A 109 9.35 -3.83 -4.63
CA GLN A 109 10.38 -4.07 -5.65
C GLN A 109 9.77 -4.39 -7.01
N VAL A 110 8.61 -5.05 -7.09
CA VAL A 110 7.90 -5.26 -8.37
C VAL A 110 7.61 -3.92 -9.03
N ILE A 111 7.03 -2.98 -8.28
CA ILE A 111 6.67 -1.64 -8.77
C ILE A 111 7.91 -0.87 -9.21
N PHE A 112 8.94 -0.87 -8.35
CA PHE A 112 10.21 -0.18 -8.67
C PHE A 112 10.87 -0.74 -9.93
N ASN A 113 10.94 -2.07 -10.07
CA ASN A 113 11.50 -2.71 -11.25
C ASN A 113 10.70 -2.38 -12.52
N ALA A 114 9.36 -2.33 -12.42
CA ALA A 114 8.50 -1.98 -13.55
C ALA A 114 8.77 -0.55 -14.05
N PHE A 115 8.79 0.42 -13.15
CA PHE A 115 9.04 1.81 -13.51
C PHE A 115 10.48 2.02 -14.00
N MET A 116 11.47 1.42 -13.35
CA MET A 116 12.87 1.50 -13.80
C MET A 116 13.08 0.87 -15.18
N ALA A 117 12.30 -0.14 -15.54
CA ALA A 117 12.38 -0.84 -16.82
C ALA A 117 11.61 -0.16 -17.96
N SER A 118 10.71 0.80 -17.65
CA SER A 118 9.74 1.28 -18.64
C SER A 118 9.54 2.78 -18.70
N LEU A 119 10.10 3.56 -17.75
CA LEU A 119 9.97 5.02 -17.75
C LEU A 119 11.23 5.70 -18.25
N ASP A 120 11.06 6.58 -19.20
CA ASP A 120 12.03 7.57 -19.65
C ASP A 120 11.66 8.98 -19.17
N ALA A 121 12.57 9.92 -19.34
CA ALA A 121 12.35 11.32 -18.96
C ALA A 121 11.18 11.93 -19.78
N GLY A 122 10.16 12.39 -19.08
CA GLY A 122 8.93 12.95 -19.66
C GLY A 122 7.76 11.98 -19.72
N ASP A 123 7.98 10.70 -19.44
CA ASP A 123 6.87 9.74 -19.35
C ASP A 123 6.03 10.01 -18.09
N GLU A 124 4.72 9.93 -18.22
CA GLU A 124 3.77 10.23 -17.16
C GLU A 124 3.15 8.95 -16.56
N VAL A 125 2.95 8.97 -15.25
CA VAL A 125 2.22 7.94 -14.51
C VAL A 125 1.03 8.57 -13.80
N ILE A 126 -0.19 8.19 -14.19
CA ILE A 126 -1.41 8.64 -13.51
C ILE A 126 -1.57 7.89 -12.20
N ILE A 127 -1.70 8.64 -11.10
CA ILE A 127 -1.85 8.12 -9.74
C ILE A 127 -3.09 8.76 -9.10
N PRO A 128 -4.20 8.00 -8.92
CA PRO A 128 -5.37 8.48 -8.18
C PRO A 128 -5.01 8.78 -6.73
N THR A 129 -5.34 9.98 -6.23
CA THR A 129 -5.18 10.32 -4.80
C THR A 129 -6.49 10.08 -4.04
N PRO A 130 -6.44 9.67 -2.76
CA PRO A 130 -5.24 9.41 -1.97
C PRO A 130 -4.56 8.10 -2.35
N TYR A 131 -3.23 8.05 -2.21
CA TYR A 131 -2.42 6.90 -2.61
C TYR A 131 -1.32 6.60 -1.58
N TRP A 132 -0.78 5.39 -1.61
CA TRP A 132 0.38 5.06 -0.80
C TRP A 132 1.60 5.90 -1.18
N THR A 133 2.10 6.65 -0.21
CA THR A 133 3.11 7.72 -0.36
C THR A 133 4.34 7.36 -1.20
N THR A 134 4.64 6.08 -1.33
CA THR A 134 5.81 5.60 -2.06
C THR A 134 5.64 5.66 -3.59
N TYR A 135 4.41 5.64 -4.11
CA TYR A 135 4.18 5.53 -5.56
C TYR A 135 4.76 6.70 -6.34
N SER A 136 4.42 7.93 -5.98
CA SER A 136 4.95 9.12 -6.65
C SER A 136 6.47 9.24 -6.52
N ALA A 137 7.01 8.91 -5.33
CA ALA A 137 8.44 8.91 -5.10
C ALA A 137 9.19 7.90 -6.00
N MET A 138 8.60 6.73 -6.26
CA MET A 138 9.19 5.76 -7.19
C MET A 138 9.19 6.26 -8.63
N VAL A 139 8.10 6.88 -9.08
CA VAL A 139 8.00 7.48 -10.43
C VAL A 139 9.08 8.53 -10.60
N ASP A 140 9.21 9.48 -9.66
CA ASP A 140 10.26 10.52 -9.70
C ASP A 140 11.68 9.93 -9.72
N ILE A 141 11.96 8.95 -8.85
CA ILE A 141 13.29 8.33 -8.77
C ILE A 141 13.63 7.60 -10.08
N CYS A 142 12.63 7.00 -10.73
CA CYS A 142 12.79 6.32 -12.01
C CYS A 142 12.80 7.26 -13.22
N GLY A 143 12.65 8.58 -13.01
CA GLY A 143 12.76 9.62 -14.05
C GLY A 143 11.45 10.00 -14.73
N GLY A 144 10.31 9.39 -14.34
CA GLY A 144 8.99 9.75 -14.84
C GLY A 144 8.37 10.93 -14.10
N ILE A 145 7.17 11.32 -14.51
CA ILE A 145 6.37 12.41 -13.95
C ILE A 145 5.11 11.82 -13.30
N PRO A 146 4.93 11.93 -11.98
CA PRO A 146 3.70 11.52 -11.34
C PRO A 146 2.58 12.53 -11.62
N VAL A 147 1.51 12.10 -12.29
CA VAL A 147 0.30 12.88 -12.56
C VAL A 147 -0.77 12.48 -11.56
N THR A 148 -0.94 13.26 -10.51
CA THR A 148 -1.92 12.95 -9.46
C THR A 148 -3.31 13.44 -9.83
N VAL A 149 -4.32 12.57 -9.63
CA VAL A 149 -5.73 12.90 -9.89
C VAL A 149 -6.50 12.81 -8.57
N THR A 150 -7.05 13.93 -8.12
CA THR A 150 -7.78 13.97 -6.85
C THR A 150 -9.11 13.22 -6.96
N CYS A 151 -9.29 12.22 -6.08
CA CYS A 151 -10.50 11.42 -5.97
C CYS A 151 -11.07 11.63 -4.57
N GLY A 152 -12.19 12.35 -4.50
CA GLY A 152 -12.84 12.69 -3.23
C GLY A 152 -13.72 11.56 -2.69
N GLU A 153 -14.32 11.83 -1.55
CA GLU A 153 -15.26 10.90 -0.91
C GLU A 153 -16.52 10.67 -1.74
N ASP A 154 -16.93 11.67 -2.52
CA ASP A 154 -18.05 11.63 -3.47
C ASP A 154 -17.90 10.55 -4.55
N SER A 155 -16.67 10.29 -4.99
CA SER A 155 -16.33 9.18 -5.90
C SER A 155 -15.90 7.90 -5.15
N GLY A 156 -16.01 7.85 -3.82
CA GLY A 156 -15.52 6.75 -2.99
C GLY A 156 -14.00 6.64 -2.99
N PHE A 157 -13.29 7.74 -3.16
CA PHE A 157 -11.83 7.81 -3.29
C PHE A 157 -11.27 7.02 -4.49
N LYS A 158 -12.07 6.86 -5.53
CA LYS A 158 -11.73 6.11 -6.76
C LYS A 158 -11.74 7.05 -7.96
N ILE A 159 -10.79 6.85 -8.90
CA ILE A 159 -10.79 7.62 -10.14
C ILE A 159 -12.01 7.24 -10.99
N THR A 160 -12.69 8.25 -11.54
CA THR A 160 -13.80 8.06 -12.48
C THR A 160 -13.29 7.97 -13.92
N PRO A 161 -14.06 7.37 -14.85
CA PRO A 161 -13.73 7.36 -16.28
C PRO A 161 -13.50 8.76 -16.85
N ALA A 162 -14.28 9.75 -16.43
CA ALA A 162 -14.15 11.13 -16.89
C ALA A 162 -12.83 11.77 -16.43
N GLN A 163 -12.45 11.55 -15.17
CA GLN A 163 -11.17 12.01 -14.63
C GLN A 163 -9.99 11.33 -15.33
N LEU A 164 -10.09 10.00 -15.55
CA LEU A 164 -9.05 9.25 -16.26
C LEU A 164 -8.89 9.78 -17.70
N GLN A 165 -9.99 9.95 -18.43
CA GLN A 165 -9.96 10.49 -19.79
C GLN A 165 -9.32 11.88 -19.85
N ALA A 166 -9.61 12.75 -18.87
CA ALA A 166 -9.05 14.09 -18.79
C ALA A 166 -7.55 14.12 -18.43
N ALA A 167 -7.06 13.11 -17.70
CA ALA A 167 -5.68 13.04 -17.24
C ALA A 167 -4.73 12.41 -18.28
N ILE A 168 -5.23 11.63 -19.23
CA ILE A 168 -4.39 10.95 -20.23
C ILE A 168 -3.86 11.96 -21.26
N THR A 169 -2.55 11.93 -21.47
CA THR A 169 -1.82 12.66 -22.51
C THR A 169 -1.05 11.71 -23.43
N PRO A 170 -0.44 12.18 -24.52
CA PRO A 170 0.45 11.35 -25.33
C PRO A 170 1.68 10.81 -24.58
N GLN A 171 2.08 11.44 -23.47
CA GLN A 171 3.18 11.06 -22.60
C GLN A 171 2.79 10.03 -21.53
N THR A 172 1.49 9.80 -21.33
CA THR A 172 1.00 8.86 -20.33
C THR A 172 1.40 7.43 -20.67
N ARG A 173 2.18 6.81 -19.79
CA ARG A 173 2.67 5.42 -19.92
C ARG A 173 1.93 4.46 -19.01
N TRP A 174 1.58 4.90 -17.79
CA TRP A 174 0.95 4.03 -16.81
C TRP A 174 -0.25 4.69 -16.13
N LEU A 175 -1.30 3.91 -15.92
CA LEU A 175 -2.28 4.13 -14.87
C LEU A 175 -1.93 3.20 -13.71
N MET A 176 -1.87 3.74 -12.49
CA MET A 176 -1.63 2.96 -11.29
C MET A 176 -2.90 2.85 -10.46
N LEU A 177 -3.36 1.63 -10.18
CA LEU A 177 -4.49 1.34 -9.29
C LEU A 177 -4.03 0.50 -8.12
N ASN A 178 -4.64 0.72 -6.94
CA ASN A 178 -4.47 -0.13 -5.76
C ASN A 178 -5.84 -0.48 -5.20
N SER A 179 -6.21 -1.76 -5.24
CA SER A 179 -7.54 -2.24 -4.84
C SER A 179 -7.47 -3.62 -4.18
N PRO A 180 -7.92 -3.72 -2.92
CA PRO A 180 -8.29 -2.66 -1.98
C PRO A 180 -7.15 -1.69 -1.69
N SER A 181 -7.48 -0.41 -1.44
CA SER A 181 -6.52 0.69 -1.41
C SER A 181 -5.90 0.93 -0.02
N ASN A 182 -4.66 1.32 0.00
CA ASN A 182 -4.02 2.07 1.08
C ASN A 182 -3.91 3.54 0.63
N PRO A 183 -4.58 4.51 1.29
CA PRO A 183 -5.02 4.51 2.70
C PRO A 183 -6.51 4.23 2.93
N THR A 184 -7.36 4.16 1.91
CA THR A 184 -8.82 4.32 2.06
C THR A 184 -9.57 3.03 2.35
N GLY A 185 -8.98 1.87 2.04
CA GLY A 185 -9.69 0.60 2.01
C GLY A 185 -10.75 0.48 0.90
N ALA A 186 -10.84 1.47 0.01
CA ALA A 186 -11.75 1.45 -1.12
C ALA A 186 -11.39 0.33 -2.10
N ALA A 187 -12.39 -0.36 -2.63
CA ALA A 187 -12.22 -1.40 -3.64
C ALA A 187 -13.03 -1.07 -4.90
N TYR A 188 -12.42 -1.27 -6.06
CA TYR A 188 -13.13 -1.11 -7.33
C TYR A 188 -14.04 -2.31 -7.57
N SER A 189 -15.29 -2.03 -7.92
CA SER A 189 -16.23 -3.03 -8.43
C SER A 189 -15.86 -3.43 -9.87
N ARG A 190 -16.44 -4.57 -10.30
CA ARG A 190 -16.31 -5.04 -11.70
C ARG A 190 -16.73 -3.97 -12.71
N ASP A 191 -17.86 -3.31 -12.48
CA ASP A 191 -18.41 -2.32 -13.41
C ASP A 191 -17.56 -1.05 -13.46
N GLU A 192 -17.04 -0.60 -12.31
CA GLU A 192 -16.11 0.53 -12.27
C GLU A 192 -14.82 0.22 -13.05
N LEU A 193 -14.26 -0.99 -12.90
CA LEU A 193 -13.08 -1.40 -13.66
C LEU A 193 -13.36 -1.50 -15.16
N LEU A 194 -14.51 -2.06 -15.55
CA LEU A 194 -14.90 -2.12 -16.96
C LEU A 194 -15.02 -0.73 -17.57
N ALA A 195 -15.62 0.23 -16.88
CA ALA A 195 -15.72 1.61 -17.34
C ALA A 195 -14.35 2.30 -17.49
N LEU A 196 -13.37 1.99 -16.62
CA LEU A 196 -11.98 2.46 -16.77
C LEU A 196 -11.28 1.77 -17.96
N ILE A 197 -11.52 0.47 -18.16
CA ILE A 197 -10.97 -0.29 -19.30
C ILE A 197 -11.47 0.27 -20.63
N GLU A 198 -12.74 0.66 -20.73
CA GLU A 198 -13.28 1.33 -21.92
C GLU A 198 -12.54 2.64 -22.26
N VAL A 199 -12.09 3.39 -21.26
CA VAL A 199 -11.21 4.55 -21.47
C VAL A 199 -9.85 4.10 -21.96
N LEU A 200 -9.23 3.13 -21.29
CA LEU A 200 -7.90 2.63 -21.63
C LEU A 200 -7.86 2.00 -23.05
N ASP A 201 -8.95 1.39 -23.51
CA ASP A 201 -9.00 0.78 -24.85
C ASP A 201 -8.91 1.82 -25.98
N ARG A 202 -9.26 3.08 -25.70
CA ARG A 202 -9.01 4.21 -26.61
C ARG A 202 -7.59 4.76 -26.55
N HIS A 203 -6.80 4.31 -25.54
CA HIS A 203 -5.44 4.76 -25.28
C HIS A 203 -4.48 3.57 -25.14
N PRO A 204 -4.19 2.83 -26.23
CA PRO A 204 -3.42 1.58 -26.19
C PRO A 204 -1.97 1.74 -25.71
N GLN A 205 -1.42 2.97 -25.70
CA GLN A 205 -0.09 3.28 -25.16
C GLN A 205 -0.06 3.26 -23.63
N VAL A 206 -1.21 3.34 -22.93
CA VAL A 206 -1.29 3.37 -21.48
C VAL A 206 -1.35 1.95 -20.94
N TRP A 207 -0.38 1.60 -20.11
CA TRP A 207 -0.31 0.35 -19.38
C TRP A 207 -1.02 0.49 -18.03
N LEU A 208 -1.47 -0.63 -17.48
CA LEU A 208 -2.11 -0.68 -16.16
C LEU A 208 -1.20 -1.40 -15.16
N LEU A 209 -0.89 -0.74 -14.04
CA LEU A 209 -0.32 -1.37 -12.87
C LEU A 209 -1.44 -1.55 -11.84
N SER A 210 -1.77 -2.81 -11.51
CA SER A 210 -2.78 -3.18 -10.52
C SER A 210 -2.11 -3.74 -9.28
N ASP A 211 -2.04 -2.94 -8.21
CA ASP A 211 -1.53 -3.39 -6.91
C ASP A 211 -2.67 -4.04 -6.12
N GLU A 212 -2.64 -5.36 -6.06
CA GLU A 212 -3.68 -6.23 -5.49
C GLU A 212 -3.23 -6.86 -4.16
N ILE A 213 -2.25 -6.26 -3.47
CA ILE A 213 -1.62 -6.83 -2.27
C ILE A 213 -2.60 -7.08 -1.12
N TYR A 214 -3.78 -6.44 -1.12
CA TYR A 214 -4.83 -6.59 -0.11
C TYR A 214 -6.02 -7.43 -0.59
N GLU A 215 -5.96 -8.13 -1.72
CA GLU A 215 -7.11 -8.86 -2.30
C GLU A 215 -7.82 -9.81 -1.33
N HIS A 216 -7.08 -10.48 -0.43
CA HIS A 216 -7.65 -11.39 0.57
C HIS A 216 -8.30 -10.69 1.78
N ILE A 217 -8.17 -9.37 1.86
CA ILE A 217 -8.71 -8.56 2.95
C ILE A 217 -9.80 -7.67 2.36
N SER A 218 -10.92 -8.29 2.00
CA SER A 218 -12.12 -7.63 1.45
C SER A 218 -13.34 -8.05 2.25
N TYR A 219 -14.26 -7.12 2.49
CA TYR A 219 -15.36 -7.25 3.43
C TYR A 219 -16.72 -7.27 2.73
N ASP A 220 -17.77 -7.71 3.47
CA ASP A 220 -19.19 -7.54 3.12
C ASP A 220 -19.56 -8.07 1.73
N GLY A 221 -18.93 -9.16 1.31
CA GLY A 221 -19.19 -9.78 0.02
C GLY A 221 -18.55 -9.07 -1.18
N VAL A 222 -17.75 -8.05 -0.95
CA VAL A 222 -16.94 -7.45 -2.03
C VAL A 222 -15.93 -8.48 -2.53
N ALA A 223 -16.16 -8.98 -3.73
CA ALA A 223 -15.23 -9.90 -4.39
C ALA A 223 -14.09 -9.07 -5.03
N PRO A 224 -12.84 -9.30 -4.68
CA PRO A 224 -11.73 -8.66 -5.38
C PRO A 224 -11.73 -9.08 -6.85
N VAL A 225 -11.59 -8.12 -7.73
CA VAL A 225 -11.57 -8.33 -9.18
C VAL A 225 -10.25 -7.79 -9.73
N SER A 226 -9.48 -8.67 -10.35
CA SER A 226 -8.31 -8.23 -11.11
C SER A 226 -8.75 -7.65 -12.47
N PRO A 227 -8.36 -6.43 -12.85
CA PRO A 227 -8.68 -5.89 -14.16
C PRO A 227 -8.14 -6.77 -15.30
N ALA A 228 -7.02 -7.48 -15.10
CA ALA A 228 -6.46 -8.40 -16.08
C ALA A 228 -7.41 -9.58 -16.43
N ALA A 229 -8.36 -9.92 -15.54
CA ALA A 229 -9.34 -10.97 -15.78
C ALA A 229 -10.58 -10.48 -16.57
N LEU A 230 -10.71 -9.16 -16.81
CA LEU A 230 -11.90 -8.59 -17.42
C LEU A 230 -11.84 -8.51 -18.95
N SER A 231 -10.63 -8.41 -19.51
CA SER A 231 -10.44 -8.31 -20.96
C SER A 231 -9.08 -8.88 -21.38
N PRO A 232 -9.01 -9.72 -22.43
CA PRO A 232 -7.74 -10.18 -22.98
C PRO A 232 -6.83 -9.03 -23.46
N ALA A 233 -7.41 -7.95 -23.98
CA ALA A 233 -6.66 -6.80 -24.47
C ALA A 233 -5.99 -6.04 -23.31
N ILE A 234 -6.70 -5.80 -22.22
CA ILE A 234 -6.12 -5.13 -21.05
C ILE A 234 -5.08 -6.01 -20.35
N ARG A 235 -5.28 -7.35 -20.31
CA ARG A 235 -4.31 -8.30 -19.75
C ARG A 235 -2.93 -8.17 -20.42
N GLN A 236 -2.88 -7.96 -21.74
CA GLN A 236 -1.62 -7.83 -22.50
C GLN A 236 -0.81 -6.57 -22.16
N ARG A 237 -1.36 -5.66 -21.36
CA ARG A 237 -0.71 -4.43 -20.90
C ARG A 237 -0.98 -4.14 -19.43
N THR A 238 -1.24 -5.20 -18.65
CA THR A 238 -1.41 -5.10 -17.20
C THR A 238 -0.26 -5.80 -16.48
N LEU A 239 0.33 -5.11 -15.52
CA LEU A 239 1.17 -5.71 -14.48
C LEU A 239 0.36 -5.82 -13.20
N ILE A 240 0.14 -7.05 -12.75
CA ILE A 240 -0.39 -7.31 -11.41
C ILE A 240 0.77 -7.32 -10.43
N VAL A 241 0.59 -6.62 -9.30
CA VAL A 241 1.52 -6.61 -8.16
C VAL A 241 0.84 -7.26 -6.98
N ASN A 242 1.50 -8.24 -6.37
CA ASN A 242 0.96 -8.96 -5.22
C ASN A 242 2.09 -9.50 -4.32
N GLY A 243 1.77 -10.25 -3.28
CA GLY A 243 2.76 -10.84 -2.40
C GLY A 243 2.16 -11.48 -1.16
N VAL A 244 3.03 -12.06 -0.34
CA VAL A 244 2.65 -12.77 0.89
C VAL A 244 2.61 -11.85 2.11
N SER A 245 3.00 -10.59 1.97
CA SER A 245 3.23 -9.67 3.11
C SER A 245 1.99 -9.43 3.95
N LYS A 246 0.79 -9.29 3.32
CA LYS A 246 -0.42 -8.86 4.02
C LYS A 246 -1.32 -10.03 4.40
N ALA A 247 -1.72 -10.84 3.45
CA ALA A 247 -2.59 -11.99 3.68
C ALA A 247 -1.98 -13.00 4.66
N TYR A 248 -0.68 -13.25 4.53
CA TYR A 248 0.02 -14.27 5.33
C TYR A 248 0.85 -13.68 6.49
N ALA A 249 0.76 -12.37 6.75
CA ALA A 249 1.54 -11.69 7.80
C ALA A 249 3.05 -11.94 7.67
N MET A 250 3.58 -11.70 6.48
CA MET A 250 4.98 -11.97 6.12
C MET A 250 5.72 -10.69 5.68
N THR A 251 5.45 -9.56 6.33
CA THR A 251 6.08 -8.28 5.96
C THR A 251 7.61 -8.32 6.08
N GLY A 252 8.13 -8.93 7.14
CA GLY A 252 9.57 -9.09 7.41
C GLY A 252 10.27 -10.10 6.51
N TRP A 253 9.55 -11.02 5.87
CA TRP A 253 10.12 -12.03 4.97
C TRP A 253 10.58 -11.46 3.63
N ARG A 254 10.12 -10.25 3.30
CA ARG A 254 10.49 -9.52 2.09
C ARG A 254 10.30 -10.33 0.81
N LEU A 255 9.09 -10.88 0.60
CA LEU A 255 8.73 -11.57 -0.64
C LEU A 255 7.42 -11.02 -1.22
N GLY A 256 7.51 -10.60 -2.48
CA GLY A 256 6.41 -10.20 -3.35
C GLY A 256 6.59 -10.80 -4.73
N TYR A 257 5.58 -10.66 -5.55
CA TYR A 257 5.61 -11.14 -6.92
C TYR A 257 4.76 -10.27 -7.84
N GLY A 258 5.09 -10.29 -9.12
CA GLY A 258 4.30 -9.67 -10.18
C GLY A 258 4.00 -10.67 -11.28
N ALA A 259 2.88 -10.42 -11.97
CA ALA A 259 2.50 -11.16 -13.18
C ALA A 259 2.07 -10.18 -14.29
N GLY A 260 2.55 -10.43 -15.51
CA GLY A 260 2.26 -9.57 -16.66
C GLY A 260 2.91 -10.10 -17.93
N PRO A 261 2.88 -9.34 -19.05
CA PRO A 261 3.46 -9.75 -20.30
C PRO A 261 4.94 -10.14 -20.21
N ALA A 262 5.32 -11.20 -20.89
CA ALA A 262 6.66 -11.81 -20.79
C ALA A 262 7.79 -10.80 -21.08
N ASP A 263 7.61 -9.88 -22.04
CA ASP A 263 8.62 -8.88 -22.38
C ASP A 263 8.83 -7.86 -21.24
N LEU A 264 7.77 -7.46 -20.57
CA LEU A 264 7.87 -6.62 -19.37
C LEU A 264 8.58 -7.35 -18.23
N ILE A 265 8.21 -8.61 -17.97
CA ILE A 265 8.85 -9.43 -16.94
C ILE A 265 10.33 -9.65 -17.24
N ALA A 266 10.70 -9.84 -18.51
CA ALA A 266 12.09 -9.94 -18.92
C ALA A 266 12.87 -8.64 -18.64
N ALA A 267 12.31 -7.48 -18.99
CA ALA A 267 12.92 -6.17 -18.72
C ALA A 267 13.06 -5.91 -17.21
N MET A 268 12.04 -6.22 -16.41
CA MET A 268 12.09 -6.13 -14.95
C MET A 268 13.16 -7.06 -14.35
N THR A 269 13.36 -8.24 -14.94
CA THR A 269 14.40 -9.18 -14.51
C THR A 269 15.80 -8.63 -14.77
N VAL A 270 16.01 -7.87 -15.85
CA VAL A 270 17.27 -7.15 -16.10
C VAL A 270 17.53 -6.14 -14.98
N VAL A 271 16.56 -5.32 -14.62
CA VAL A 271 16.67 -4.36 -13.49
C VAL A 271 17.03 -5.10 -12.20
N GLN A 272 16.32 -6.20 -11.91
CA GLN A 272 16.54 -6.99 -10.70
C GLN A 272 17.96 -7.58 -10.66
N SER A 273 18.48 -8.04 -11.80
CA SER A 273 19.83 -8.59 -11.90
C SER A 273 20.94 -7.58 -11.55
N GLN A 274 20.69 -6.30 -11.79
CA GLN A 274 21.63 -5.21 -11.54
C GLN A 274 21.38 -4.48 -10.20
N SER A 275 20.36 -4.88 -9.44
CA SER A 275 20.00 -4.24 -8.18
C SER A 275 20.07 -5.20 -6.98
N THR A 276 19.05 -6.00 -6.78
CA THR A 276 18.88 -6.85 -5.59
C THR A 276 19.30 -8.31 -5.81
N SER A 277 19.50 -8.75 -7.07
CA SER A 277 19.59 -10.16 -7.44
C SER A 277 18.30 -10.92 -7.11
N ASN A 278 18.34 -12.23 -6.89
CA ASN A 278 17.18 -13.03 -6.51
C ASN A 278 16.68 -12.67 -5.10
N PRO A 279 15.37 -12.85 -4.79
CA PRO A 279 14.88 -12.74 -3.42
C PRO A 279 15.45 -13.87 -2.53
N CYS A 280 15.40 -13.69 -1.21
CA CYS A 280 15.91 -14.64 -0.24
C CYS A 280 15.36 -16.06 -0.49
N SER A 281 16.25 -17.04 -0.66
CA SER A 281 15.89 -18.43 -0.99
C SER A 281 14.99 -19.07 0.06
N ILE A 282 15.24 -18.80 1.35
CA ILE A 282 14.44 -19.31 2.47
C ILE A 282 13.03 -18.68 2.45
N SER A 283 12.94 -17.38 2.15
CA SER A 283 11.66 -16.69 2.00
C SER A 283 10.86 -17.21 0.80
N GLN A 284 11.53 -17.64 -0.25
CA GLN A 284 10.88 -18.28 -1.41
C GLN A 284 10.24 -19.62 -1.01
N ALA A 285 10.95 -20.47 -0.27
CA ALA A 285 10.41 -21.74 0.23
C ALA A 285 9.22 -21.51 1.20
N ALA A 286 9.32 -20.50 2.07
CA ALA A 286 8.21 -20.07 2.93
C ALA A 286 6.99 -19.62 2.12
N ALA A 287 7.20 -18.85 1.05
CA ALA A 287 6.13 -18.37 0.20
C ALA A 287 5.43 -19.50 -0.58
N VAL A 288 6.18 -20.51 -1.03
CA VAL A 288 5.58 -21.73 -1.60
C VAL A 288 4.60 -22.35 -0.61
N ALA A 289 5.04 -22.56 0.65
CA ALA A 289 4.19 -23.12 1.69
C ALA A 289 2.96 -22.24 2.02
N ALA A 290 3.12 -20.90 1.97
CA ALA A 290 2.01 -19.98 2.17
C ALA A 290 0.95 -20.09 1.05
N LEU A 291 1.39 -20.11 -0.22
CA LEU A 291 0.51 -20.12 -1.39
C LEU A 291 -0.14 -21.49 -1.66
N THR A 292 0.50 -22.59 -1.27
CA THR A 292 0.03 -23.96 -1.53
C THR A 292 -0.53 -24.68 -0.31
N GLY A 293 -0.31 -24.14 0.89
CA GLY A 293 -0.81 -24.70 2.14
C GLY A 293 -2.28 -24.38 2.42
N PRO A 294 -2.77 -24.67 3.64
CA PRO A 294 -4.14 -24.35 4.06
C PRO A 294 -4.46 -22.87 3.94
N GLN A 295 -5.62 -22.51 3.41
CA GLN A 295 -6.06 -21.14 3.17
C GLN A 295 -7.16 -20.67 4.15
N ASP A 296 -7.64 -21.52 5.06
CA ASP A 296 -8.72 -21.21 6.01
C ASP A 296 -8.42 -19.99 6.88
N LEU A 297 -7.14 -19.82 7.23
CA LEU A 297 -6.64 -18.67 8.00
C LEU A 297 -6.96 -17.30 7.34
N LEU A 298 -7.13 -17.25 6.02
CA LEU A 298 -7.44 -16.00 5.32
C LEU A 298 -8.85 -15.51 5.67
N ALA A 299 -9.80 -16.43 5.75
CA ALA A 299 -11.18 -16.12 6.16
C ALA A 299 -11.22 -15.65 7.63
N GLU A 300 -10.53 -16.36 8.53
CA GLU A 300 -10.46 -16.01 9.96
C GLU A 300 -9.87 -14.60 10.17
N ARG A 301 -8.76 -14.30 9.49
CA ARG A 301 -8.09 -12.99 9.58
C ARG A 301 -8.95 -11.87 9.00
N ARG A 302 -9.58 -12.12 7.86
CA ARG A 302 -10.52 -11.17 7.24
C ARG A 302 -11.67 -10.85 8.19
N ASP A 303 -12.28 -11.86 8.82
CA ASP A 303 -13.41 -11.66 9.74
C ASP A 303 -12.96 -10.90 11.02
N SER A 304 -11.76 -11.17 11.50
CA SER A 304 -11.15 -10.40 12.59
C SER A 304 -10.95 -8.93 12.20
N PHE A 305 -10.40 -8.65 11.02
CA PHE A 305 -10.23 -7.29 10.53
C PHE A 305 -11.56 -6.57 10.30
N ARG A 306 -12.59 -7.28 9.80
CA ARG A 306 -13.94 -6.73 9.64
C ARG A 306 -14.51 -6.24 10.98
N ALA A 307 -14.42 -7.05 12.03
CA ALA A 307 -14.89 -6.67 13.36
C ALA A 307 -14.15 -5.44 13.93
N ARG A 308 -12.84 -5.33 13.67
CA ARG A 308 -12.03 -4.18 14.07
C ARG A 308 -12.37 -2.92 13.25
N ARG A 309 -12.60 -3.07 11.94
CA ARG A 309 -13.11 -2.01 11.07
C ARG A 309 -14.40 -1.42 11.62
N ASP A 310 -15.37 -2.28 11.92
CA ASP A 310 -16.69 -1.86 12.38
C ASP A 310 -16.59 -1.07 13.70
N LEU A 311 -15.72 -1.53 14.62
CA LEU A 311 -15.43 -0.83 15.86
C LEU A 311 -14.86 0.57 15.59
N VAL A 312 -13.81 0.68 14.76
CA VAL A 312 -13.13 1.95 14.48
C VAL A 312 -14.06 2.93 13.77
N VAL A 313 -14.78 2.45 12.73
CA VAL A 313 -15.71 3.29 11.96
C VAL A 313 -16.84 3.83 12.86
N ALA A 314 -17.43 2.98 13.71
CA ALA A 314 -18.47 3.39 14.64
C ALA A 314 -17.93 4.41 15.65
N ALA A 315 -16.75 4.19 16.21
CA ALA A 315 -16.15 5.08 17.19
C ALA A 315 -15.80 6.45 16.58
N VAL A 316 -15.21 6.49 15.39
CA VAL A 316 -14.87 7.74 14.69
C VAL A 316 -16.14 8.55 14.38
N ASN A 317 -17.18 7.90 13.84
CA ASN A 317 -18.44 8.58 13.48
C ASN A 317 -19.25 9.06 14.69
N ALA A 318 -18.94 8.60 15.90
CA ALA A 318 -19.52 9.11 17.14
C ALA A 318 -18.82 10.37 17.66
N ILE A 319 -17.68 10.78 17.08
CA ILE A 319 -16.94 11.97 17.51
C ILE A 319 -17.40 13.17 16.67
N PRO A 320 -17.92 14.24 17.29
CA PRO A 320 -18.29 15.47 16.57
C PRO A 320 -17.12 16.02 15.75
N GLY A 321 -17.38 16.41 14.51
CA GLY A 321 -16.37 16.95 13.60
C GLY A 321 -15.56 15.93 12.83
N LEU A 322 -15.71 14.63 13.13
CA LEU A 322 -15.09 13.54 12.39
C LEU A 322 -16.14 12.75 11.57
N SER A 323 -15.70 12.17 10.48
CA SER A 323 -16.50 11.26 9.66
C SER A 323 -15.64 10.16 9.08
N CYS A 324 -16.19 8.96 8.91
CA CYS A 324 -15.46 7.86 8.28
C CYS A 324 -16.43 7.00 7.47
N ARG A 325 -16.19 6.92 6.15
CA ARG A 325 -16.83 5.92 5.31
C ARG A 325 -16.32 4.54 5.68
N SER A 326 -17.21 3.53 5.67
CA SER A 326 -16.79 2.14 5.92
C SER A 326 -15.90 1.63 4.79
N PRO A 327 -14.65 1.20 5.07
CA PRO A 327 -13.77 0.60 4.07
C PRO A 327 -14.31 -0.74 3.54
N GLU A 328 -14.13 -0.97 2.25
CA GLU A 328 -14.50 -2.21 1.58
C GLU A 328 -13.43 -3.30 1.71
N GLY A 329 -12.18 -2.91 2.07
CA GLY A 329 -11.07 -3.85 2.24
C GLY A 329 -9.84 -3.22 2.91
N ALA A 330 -8.69 -3.91 2.81
CA ALA A 330 -7.45 -3.62 3.53
C ALA A 330 -7.66 -3.60 5.06
N PHE A 331 -6.81 -2.93 5.81
CA PHE A 331 -6.96 -2.76 7.27
C PHE A 331 -6.74 -1.29 7.68
N TYR A 332 -7.29 -0.37 6.87
CA TYR A 332 -7.20 1.07 7.08
C TYR A 332 -8.58 1.71 7.03
N ALA A 333 -8.79 2.66 7.93
CA ALA A 333 -9.87 3.64 7.87
C ALA A 333 -9.28 5.01 7.50
N PHE A 334 -9.88 5.68 6.52
CA PHE A 334 -9.48 7.01 6.08
C PHE A 334 -10.58 8.00 6.45
N ALA A 335 -10.38 8.65 7.59
CA ALA A 335 -11.40 9.47 8.24
C ALA A 335 -11.23 10.95 7.87
N GLY A 336 -12.34 11.64 7.64
CA GLY A 336 -12.40 13.08 7.46
C GLY A 336 -12.37 13.81 8.79
N CYS A 337 -11.66 14.94 8.83
CA CYS A 337 -11.58 15.81 10.00
C CYS A 337 -11.94 17.27 9.68
N VAL A 338 -12.76 17.48 8.65
CA VAL A 338 -13.15 18.83 8.23
C VAL A 338 -13.80 19.64 9.35
N GLY A 339 -14.63 19.01 10.18
CA GLY A 339 -15.29 19.68 11.30
C GLY A 339 -14.39 19.97 12.51
N ILE A 340 -13.15 19.50 12.48
CA ILE A 340 -12.11 19.83 13.47
C ILE A 340 -11.28 21.05 13.03
N LEU A 341 -11.26 21.34 11.73
CA LEU A 341 -10.46 22.48 11.26
C LEU A 341 -11.06 23.81 11.70
N GLY A 342 -10.25 24.64 12.33
CA GLY A 342 -10.65 25.87 12.99
C GLY A 342 -10.90 25.72 14.48
N ALA A 343 -10.94 24.50 15.02
CA ALA A 343 -11.10 24.26 16.45
C ALA A 343 -9.90 24.80 17.25
N VAL A 344 -10.18 25.23 18.48
CA VAL A 344 -9.16 25.72 19.39
C VAL A 344 -8.90 24.68 20.48
N THR A 345 -7.63 24.33 20.68
CA THR A 345 -7.21 23.42 21.74
C THR A 345 -7.27 24.06 23.12
N PRO A 346 -7.27 23.31 24.22
CA PRO A 346 -7.21 23.87 25.59
C PRO A 346 -6.03 24.79 25.87
N THR A 347 -4.95 24.66 25.06
CA THR A 347 -3.75 25.52 25.16
C THR A 347 -3.83 26.78 24.27
N GLY A 348 -4.93 26.98 23.54
CA GLY A 348 -5.18 28.16 22.70
C GLY A 348 -4.60 28.01 21.26
N GLN A 349 -4.14 26.84 20.86
CA GLN A 349 -3.73 26.58 19.48
C GLN A 349 -4.94 26.36 18.59
N THR A 350 -5.02 27.03 17.43
CA THR A 350 -6.03 26.74 16.41
C THR A 350 -5.51 25.65 15.48
N LEU A 351 -6.29 24.59 15.27
CA LEU A 351 -5.98 23.49 14.37
C LEU A 351 -6.48 23.82 12.96
N THR A 352 -5.56 24.06 12.03
CA THR A 352 -5.89 24.50 10.66
C THR A 352 -5.66 23.43 9.60
N THR A 353 -4.96 22.35 9.95
CA THR A 353 -4.60 21.25 9.03
C THR A 353 -4.76 19.89 9.71
N ASP A 354 -4.92 18.84 8.89
CA ASP A 354 -4.91 17.45 9.35
C ASP A 354 -3.55 17.05 9.99
N ARG A 355 -2.44 17.68 9.56
CA ARG A 355 -1.12 17.49 10.20
C ARG A 355 -1.11 18.01 11.64
N GLU A 356 -1.60 19.21 11.85
CA GLU A 356 -1.70 19.81 13.19
C GLU A 356 -2.63 19.01 14.09
N PHE A 357 -3.76 18.53 13.55
CA PHE A 357 -4.67 17.65 14.27
C PHE A 357 -4.00 16.35 14.70
N CYS A 358 -3.37 15.62 13.76
CA CYS A 358 -2.68 14.36 14.08
C CYS A 358 -1.51 14.55 15.06
N ALA A 359 -0.75 15.64 14.92
CA ALA A 359 0.34 15.97 15.85
C ALA A 359 -0.19 16.27 17.25
N TRP A 360 -1.26 17.06 17.34
CA TRP A 360 -1.91 17.38 18.62
C TRP A 360 -2.46 16.13 19.31
N VAL A 361 -3.12 15.23 18.57
CA VAL A 361 -3.63 13.96 19.12
C VAL A 361 -2.47 13.08 19.61
N LEU A 362 -1.36 13.03 18.89
CA LEU A 362 -0.19 12.26 19.32
C LEU A 362 0.38 12.77 20.65
N GLU A 363 0.55 14.08 20.79
CA GLU A 363 1.16 14.68 22.00
C GLU A 363 0.22 14.67 23.21
N THR A 364 -1.11 14.78 22.99
CA THR A 364 -2.09 14.91 24.10
C THR A 364 -2.79 13.60 24.45
N ALA A 365 -3.18 12.82 23.46
CA ALA A 365 -3.90 11.57 23.64
C ALA A 365 -2.99 10.32 23.52
N HIS A 366 -1.74 10.50 23.09
CA HIS A 366 -0.79 9.42 22.84
C HIS A 366 -1.32 8.37 21.83
N VAL A 367 -1.98 8.85 20.78
CA VAL A 367 -2.44 8.04 19.64
C VAL A 367 -1.79 8.54 18.36
N ALA A 368 -0.97 7.71 17.75
CA ALA A 368 -0.25 8.03 16.52
C ALA A 368 -1.09 7.64 15.29
N MET A 369 -1.58 8.61 14.55
CA MET A 369 -2.30 8.48 13.28
C MET A 369 -1.50 9.14 12.15
N VAL A 370 -1.86 8.88 10.89
CA VAL A 370 -1.15 9.47 9.74
C VAL A 370 -2.06 10.49 9.04
N PRO A 371 -1.64 11.76 8.90
CA PRO A 371 -2.44 12.79 8.23
C PRO A 371 -2.68 12.44 6.75
N GLY A 372 -3.85 12.80 6.23
CA GLY A 372 -4.24 12.57 4.86
C GLY A 372 -3.37 13.29 3.85
N ALA A 373 -2.83 14.44 4.23
CA ALA A 373 -1.84 15.18 3.45
C ALA A 373 -0.61 14.33 3.07
N ALA A 374 -0.22 13.35 3.90
CA ALA A 374 0.85 12.40 3.56
C ALA A 374 0.48 11.47 2.39
N PHE A 375 -0.82 11.28 2.14
CA PHE A 375 -1.36 10.47 1.04
C PHE A 375 -1.88 11.32 -0.14
N GLY A 376 -1.61 12.64 -0.10
CA GLY A 376 -1.99 13.58 -1.14
C GLY A 376 -3.44 14.09 -1.06
N LEU A 377 -4.16 13.87 0.05
CA LEU A 377 -5.54 14.34 0.23
C LEU A 377 -5.79 14.82 1.66
N SER A 378 -6.16 16.10 1.81
CA SER A 378 -6.61 16.73 3.05
C SER A 378 -8.07 17.18 2.91
N PRO A 379 -8.83 17.35 3.99
CA PRO A 379 -8.47 17.15 5.41
C PRO A 379 -8.91 15.76 5.90
N TYR A 380 -8.01 14.84 5.90
CA TYR A 380 -8.25 13.44 6.30
C TYR A 380 -7.12 12.94 7.20
N PHE A 381 -7.33 11.75 7.79
CA PHE A 381 -6.27 11.00 8.46
C PHE A 381 -6.51 9.49 8.33
N ARG A 382 -5.43 8.71 8.36
CA ARG A 382 -5.51 7.25 8.29
C ARG A 382 -5.31 6.63 9.66
N ILE A 383 -6.20 5.69 10.00
CA ILE A 383 -6.10 4.76 11.11
C ILE A 383 -5.84 3.36 10.56
N SER A 384 -4.76 2.70 10.98
CA SER A 384 -4.59 1.27 10.79
C SER A 384 -5.28 0.53 11.94
N TYR A 385 -6.17 -0.41 11.62
CA TYR A 385 -6.79 -1.27 12.63
C TYR A 385 -6.13 -2.67 12.70
N ALA A 386 -4.91 -2.77 12.21
CA ALA A 386 -4.09 -3.97 12.32
C ALA A 386 -3.35 -4.01 13.67
N THR A 387 -4.12 -3.97 14.75
CA THR A 387 -3.66 -4.15 16.14
C THR A 387 -4.77 -4.81 16.98
N SER A 388 -4.50 -5.11 18.25
CA SER A 388 -5.47 -5.79 19.12
C SER A 388 -6.76 -4.96 19.30
N LYS A 389 -7.89 -5.68 19.49
CA LYS A 389 -9.18 -5.01 19.75
C LYS A 389 -9.13 -4.11 20.98
N ALA A 390 -8.43 -4.54 22.03
CA ALA A 390 -8.28 -3.77 23.26
C ALA A 390 -7.52 -2.45 23.05
N GLU A 391 -6.44 -2.48 22.24
CA GLU A 391 -5.70 -1.26 21.88
C GLU A 391 -6.55 -0.32 21.01
N LEU A 392 -7.38 -0.85 20.10
CA LEU A 392 -8.29 -0.03 19.31
C LEU A 392 -9.35 0.64 20.18
N GLU A 393 -9.97 -0.09 21.12
CA GLU A 393 -10.96 0.45 22.06
C GLU A 393 -10.36 1.57 22.94
N ASP A 394 -9.14 1.37 23.44
CA ASP A 394 -8.40 2.37 24.22
C ASP A 394 -8.04 3.59 23.36
N ALA A 395 -7.49 3.39 22.16
CA ALA A 395 -7.14 4.48 21.26
C ALA A 395 -8.36 5.32 20.85
N MET A 396 -9.48 4.69 20.53
CA MET A 396 -10.72 5.39 20.18
C MET A 396 -11.30 6.15 21.37
N THR A 397 -11.21 5.60 22.59
CA THR A 397 -11.60 6.28 23.81
C THR A 397 -10.75 7.53 24.06
N ARG A 398 -9.43 7.42 23.90
CA ARG A 398 -8.50 8.55 24.05
C ARG A 398 -8.76 9.63 23.00
N LEU A 399 -8.95 9.22 21.73
CA LEU A 399 -9.27 10.14 20.63
C LEU A 399 -10.58 10.91 20.91
N ALA A 400 -11.63 10.20 21.30
CA ALA A 400 -12.92 10.82 21.64
C ALA A 400 -12.82 11.82 22.80
N ARG A 401 -12.07 11.45 23.86
CA ARG A 401 -11.82 12.33 25.00
C ARG A 401 -11.04 13.58 24.59
N ALA A 402 -9.98 13.44 23.82
CA ALA A 402 -9.20 14.58 23.34
C ALA A 402 -10.06 15.51 22.48
N CYS A 403 -10.82 14.97 21.51
CA CYS A 403 -11.71 15.77 20.67
C CYS A 403 -12.81 16.48 21.46
N ALA A 404 -13.28 15.92 22.58
CA ALA A 404 -14.27 16.56 23.45
C ALA A 404 -13.72 17.78 24.19
N GLU A 405 -12.42 17.98 24.28
CA GLU A 405 -11.76 19.14 24.88
C GLU A 405 -11.58 20.31 23.88
N LEU A 406 -11.88 20.09 22.59
CA LEU A 406 -11.76 21.11 21.56
C LEU A 406 -12.96 22.08 21.57
N ASP A 407 -12.68 23.36 21.44
CA ASP A 407 -13.70 24.38 21.13
C ASP A 407 -13.89 24.35 19.60
N LEU A 408 -14.95 23.68 19.15
CA LEU A 408 -15.25 23.49 17.74
C LEU A 408 -15.73 24.78 17.09
N PRO A 409 -15.45 25.03 15.81
CA PRO A 409 -16.01 26.17 15.09
C PRO A 409 -17.53 26.06 15.00
N ALA A 410 -18.20 27.22 15.05
CA ALA A 410 -19.66 27.32 15.04
C ALA A 410 -20.30 26.89 13.70
#